data_b9e13ab7c26f66025bc9b035cacce626
#
_entry.id   b9e13ab7c26f66025bc9b035cacce626
#
_cell.length_a   1.000
_cell.length_b   1.000
_cell.length_c   1.000
_cell.angle_alpha   90.00
_cell.angle_beta   90.00
_cell.angle_gamma   90.00
#
_symmetry.space_group_name_H-M   'P 1'
#
loop_
_entity.id
_entity.type
_entity.pdbx_description
1 polymer ?
#
loop_
_entity_poly.entity_id
_entity_poly.type
_entity_poly.pdbx_seq_one_letter_code
_entity_poly.pdbx_strand_id
1 'polypeptide(L)'
;MKDNGLIRILSRYSVEETLQRLDSLVTARGMQVFAHIDHSGEAEKVGLKMRPTKLLIFGSPKGGTPLMVAVPSLAIDLPLKALVSEDDQGRVWLTYNDPEFLKERHGVPEDLIKNIAGAAALMEKAVE
;
A
#
# COMPACT_ATOMS: atom_id res chain seq x y z
N MET A 1 19.09 9.62 11.03
CA MET A 1 18.11 9.82 9.97
C MET A 1 16.72 9.55 10.48
N LYS A 2 15.81 10.42 10.15
CA LYS A 2 14.43 10.19 10.58
C LYS A 2 13.77 9.12 9.73
N ASP A 3 13.04 8.26 10.41
CA ASP A 3 12.19 7.30 9.74
C ASP A 3 11.00 8.05 9.14
N ASN A 4 10.79 7.89 7.84
CA ASN A 4 9.66 8.52 7.16
C ASN A 4 8.41 7.62 7.14
N GLY A 5 8.49 6.48 7.80
CA GLY A 5 7.36 5.55 7.92
C GLY A 5 7.09 4.71 6.68
N LEU A 6 8.01 4.69 5.73
CA LEU A 6 7.83 3.89 4.52
C LEU A 6 8.66 2.61 4.59
N ILE A 7 8.04 1.51 4.15
CA ILE A 7 8.72 0.25 3.93
C ILE A 7 8.80 0.05 2.42
N ARG A 8 9.98 -0.25 1.93
CA ARG A 8 10.26 -0.42 0.51
C ARG A 8 10.87 -1.78 0.28
N ILE A 9 10.24 -2.60 -0.56
CA ILE A 9 10.74 -3.94 -0.84
C ILE A 9 10.90 -4.14 -2.34
N LEU A 10 11.98 -4.81 -2.73
CA LEU A 10 12.30 -5.05 -4.13
C LEU A 10 11.44 -6.17 -4.68
N SER A 11 10.82 -5.93 -5.85
CA SER A 11 10.02 -6.94 -6.52
C SER A 11 10.84 -7.67 -7.58
N ARG A 12 10.56 -8.95 -7.73
CA ARG A 12 11.15 -9.78 -8.79
C ARG A 12 10.41 -9.63 -10.12
N TYR A 13 9.32 -8.88 -10.14
CA TYR A 13 8.40 -8.81 -11.27
C TYR A 13 8.31 -7.40 -11.80
N SER A 14 7.66 -7.23 -12.95
CA SER A 14 7.34 -5.91 -13.48
C SER A 14 6.35 -5.19 -12.58
N VAL A 15 6.17 -3.89 -12.79
CA VAL A 15 5.16 -3.11 -12.06
C VAL A 15 3.79 -3.74 -12.24
N GLU A 16 3.43 -4.04 -13.50
CA GLU A 16 2.14 -4.62 -13.83
C GLU A 16 1.92 -5.96 -13.14
N GLU A 17 2.90 -6.83 -13.20
CA GLU A 17 2.79 -8.17 -12.63
C GLU A 17 2.78 -8.13 -11.11
N THR A 18 3.60 -7.27 -10.50
CA THR A 18 3.60 -7.09 -9.04
C THR A 18 2.22 -6.67 -8.56
N LEU A 19 1.63 -5.70 -9.26
CA LEU A 19 0.32 -5.17 -8.90
C LEU A 19 -0.76 -6.25 -9.02
N GLN A 20 -0.72 -7.04 -10.10
CA GLN A 20 -1.67 -8.13 -10.30
C GLN A 20 -1.55 -9.19 -9.20
N ARG A 21 -0.34 -9.52 -8.81
CA ARG A 21 -0.09 -10.48 -7.73
C ARG A 21 -0.66 -9.97 -6.42
N LEU A 22 -0.43 -8.69 -6.11
CA LEU A 22 -0.96 -8.11 -4.88
C LEU A 22 -2.49 -8.07 -4.90
N ASP A 23 -3.07 -7.66 -6.02
CA ASP A 23 -4.53 -7.62 -6.19
C ASP A 23 -5.14 -8.99 -5.90
N SER A 24 -4.56 -10.04 -6.46
CA SER A 24 -5.03 -11.42 -6.25
C SER A 24 -4.93 -11.84 -4.79
N LEU A 25 -3.83 -11.49 -4.13
CA LEU A 25 -3.61 -11.83 -2.72
C LEU A 25 -4.59 -11.09 -1.82
N VAL A 26 -4.82 -9.82 -2.08
CA VAL A 26 -5.78 -9.00 -1.34
C VAL A 26 -7.18 -9.57 -1.48
N THR A 27 -7.58 -9.86 -2.71
CA THR A 27 -8.90 -10.41 -3.00
C THR A 27 -9.09 -11.78 -2.35
N ALA A 28 -8.07 -12.64 -2.41
CA ALA A 28 -8.13 -13.96 -1.80
C ALA A 28 -8.30 -13.91 -0.27
N ARG A 29 -7.84 -12.83 0.35
CA ARG A 29 -8.01 -12.62 1.79
C ARG A 29 -9.35 -12.01 2.15
N GLY A 30 -10.22 -11.77 1.16
CA GLY A 30 -11.51 -11.16 1.38
C GLY A 30 -11.44 -9.65 1.61
N MET A 31 -10.32 -9.04 1.31
CA MET A 31 -10.20 -7.59 1.39
C MET A 31 -10.79 -6.95 0.14
N GLN A 32 -11.14 -5.68 0.24
CA GLN A 32 -11.72 -4.92 -0.85
C GLN A 32 -10.64 -4.09 -1.53
N VAL A 33 -10.66 -4.09 -2.87
CA VAL A 33 -9.85 -3.16 -3.66
C VAL A 33 -10.73 -1.94 -3.92
N PHE A 34 -10.31 -0.79 -3.40
CA PHE A 34 -11.07 0.45 -3.54
C PHE A 34 -10.74 1.18 -4.82
N ALA A 35 -9.48 1.16 -5.23
CA ALA A 35 -9.06 1.88 -6.43
C ALA A 35 -7.73 1.38 -6.96
N HIS A 36 -7.56 1.54 -8.28
CA HIS A 36 -6.29 1.41 -8.97
C HIS A 36 -5.98 2.77 -9.56
N ILE A 37 -4.81 3.32 -9.24
CA ILE A 37 -4.41 4.60 -9.80
C ILE A 37 -3.14 4.38 -10.61
N ASP A 38 -3.19 4.75 -11.88
CA ASP A 38 -2.04 4.67 -12.77
C ASP A 38 -1.47 6.06 -12.97
N HIS A 39 -0.51 6.44 -12.11
CA HIS A 39 0.10 7.76 -12.19
C HIS A 39 0.81 7.97 -13.53
N SER A 40 1.50 6.95 -14.02
CA SER A 40 2.19 7.02 -15.30
C SER A 40 1.22 7.16 -16.48
N GLY A 41 0.06 6.49 -16.40
CA GLY A 41 -0.98 6.63 -17.42
C GLY A 41 -1.62 8.02 -17.39
N GLU A 42 -1.86 8.56 -16.20
CA GLU A 42 -2.41 9.91 -16.07
C GLU A 42 -1.44 10.96 -16.59
N ALA A 43 -0.13 10.74 -16.37
CA ALA A 43 0.89 11.63 -16.90
C ALA A 43 0.82 11.68 -18.44
N GLU A 44 0.67 10.53 -19.08
CA GLU A 44 0.57 10.47 -20.55
C GLU A 44 -0.60 11.26 -21.08
N LYS A 45 -1.71 11.25 -20.37
CA LYS A 45 -2.92 11.98 -20.80
C LYS A 45 -2.71 13.48 -20.88
N VAL A 46 -1.74 14.02 -20.14
CA VAL A 46 -1.42 15.46 -20.17
C VAL A 46 -0.10 15.73 -20.87
N GLY A 47 0.38 14.79 -21.67
CA GLY A 47 1.58 14.98 -22.49
C GLY A 47 2.89 14.86 -21.76
N LEU A 48 2.89 14.29 -20.55
CA LEU A 48 4.10 14.08 -19.76
C LEU A 48 4.46 12.61 -19.72
N LYS A 49 5.69 12.32 -19.35
CA LYS A 49 6.17 10.95 -19.26
C LYS A 49 6.80 10.70 -17.90
N MET A 50 6.54 9.53 -17.36
CA MET A 50 7.21 9.06 -16.17
C MET A 50 7.30 7.53 -16.23
N ARG A 51 8.21 6.97 -15.46
CA ARG A 51 8.35 5.51 -15.40
C ARG A 51 7.08 4.89 -14.80
N PRO A 52 6.84 3.61 -15.09
CA PRO A 52 5.66 2.93 -14.53
C PRO A 52 5.53 3.17 -13.03
N THR A 53 4.39 3.70 -12.62
CA THR A 53 4.12 4.07 -11.24
C THR A 53 2.63 3.90 -11.00
N LYS A 54 2.27 2.90 -10.20
CA LYS A 54 0.86 2.58 -9.95
C LYS A 54 0.60 2.44 -8.45
N LEU A 55 -0.62 2.77 -8.06
CA LEU A 55 -1.02 2.70 -6.65
C LEU A 55 -2.27 1.84 -6.53
N LEU A 56 -2.23 0.87 -5.62
CA LEU A 56 -3.38 0.07 -5.26
C LEU A 56 -3.89 0.53 -3.91
N ILE A 57 -5.18 0.87 -3.83
CA ILE A 57 -5.82 1.27 -2.58
C ILE A 57 -6.75 0.15 -2.18
N PHE A 58 -6.52 -0.44 -1.01
CA PHE A 58 -7.24 -1.62 -0.58
C PHE A 58 -7.38 -1.65 0.94
N GLY A 59 -8.25 -2.51 1.42
CA GLY A 59 -8.40 -2.66 2.85
C GLY A 59 -9.62 -3.51 3.20
N SER A 60 -9.85 -3.61 4.51
CA SER A 60 -10.99 -4.33 5.04
C SER A 60 -11.82 -3.37 5.88
N PRO A 61 -13.05 -3.04 5.44
CA PRO A 61 -13.94 -2.22 6.29
C PRO A 61 -14.15 -2.87 7.65
N LYS A 62 -14.16 -4.19 7.71
CA LYS A 62 -14.34 -4.93 8.96
C LYS A 62 -13.14 -4.73 9.89
N GLY A 63 -11.92 -4.67 9.36
CA GLY A 63 -10.72 -4.45 10.15
C GLY A 63 -10.44 -2.99 10.43
N GLY A 64 -10.71 -2.12 9.45
CA GLY A 64 -10.39 -0.70 9.55
C GLY A 64 -11.38 0.14 10.33
N THR A 65 -12.67 -0.21 10.27
CA THR A 65 -13.71 0.58 10.93
C THR A 65 -13.50 0.69 12.44
N PRO A 66 -13.19 -0.40 13.17
CA PRO A 66 -12.93 -0.28 14.60
C PRO A 66 -11.77 0.67 14.93
N LEU A 67 -10.76 0.68 14.08
CA LEU A 67 -9.62 1.58 14.23
C LEU A 67 -10.03 3.04 14.08
N MET A 68 -10.83 3.34 13.06
CA MET A 68 -11.28 4.70 12.78
C MET A 68 -12.28 5.19 13.81
N VAL A 69 -13.08 4.29 14.37
CA VAL A 69 -13.99 4.65 15.46
C VAL A 69 -13.20 5.03 16.70
N ALA A 70 -12.16 4.26 17.01
CA ALA A 70 -11.31 4.52 18.17
C ALA A 70 -10.41 5.75 17.96
N VAL A 71 -9.88 5.92 16.75
CA VAL A 71 -8.91 6.98 16.42
C VAL A 71 -9.32 7.59 15.08
N PRO A 72 -10.24 8.57 15.10
CA PRO A 72 -10.81 9.12 13.85
C PRO A 72 -9.78 9.69 12.86
N SER A 73 -8.67 10.26 13.36
CA SER A 73 -7.66 10.82 12.46
C SER A 73 -7.01 9.76 11.56
N LEU A 74 -7.07 8.49 11.97
CA LEU A 74 -6.49 7.40 11.19
C LEU A 74 -7.16 7.27 9.82
N ALA A 75 -8.37 7.79 9.68
CA ALA A 75 -9.09 7.76 8.41
C ALA A 75 -8.37 8.52 7.30
N ILE A 76 -7.42 9.42 7.61
CA ILE A 76 -6.62 10.08 6.58
C ILE A 76 -5.63 9.10 5.93
N ASP A 77 -5.19 8.09 6.68
CA ASP A 77 -4.21 7.12 6.22
C ASP A 77 -4.82 5.79 5.80
N LEU A 78 -6.10 5.62 5.94
CA LEU A 78 -6.82 4.45 5.46
C LEU A 78 -7.70 4.84 4.27
N PRO A 79 -7.98 3.92 3.35
CA PRO A 79 -7.54 2.52 3.26
C PRO A 79 -6.04 2.38 3.09
N LEU A 80 -5.55 1.14 3.17
CA LEU A 80 -4.14 0.85 2.95
C LEU A 80 -3.77 1.11 1.50
N LYS A 81 -2.50 1.42 1.28
CA LYS A 81 -1.99 1.74 -0.06
C LYS A 81 -0.70 1.00 -0.33
N ALA A 82 -0.55 0.53 -1.56
CA ALA A 82 0.69 -0.07 -2.03
C ALA A 82 1.10 0.65 -3.30
N LEU A 83 2.26 1.28 -3.25
CA LEU A 83 2.83 1.94 -4.42
C LEU A 83 3.78 0.97 -5.10
N VAL A 84 3.58 0.72 -6.38
CA VAL A 84 4.48 -0.12 -7.17
C VAL A 84 5.09 0.75 -8.26
N SER A 85 6.40 0.87 -8.24
CA SER A 85 7.09 1.81 -9.13
C SER A 85 8.42 1.27 -9.62
N GLU A 86 8.81 1.70 -10.83
CA GLU A 86 10.10 1.36 -11.41
C GLU A 86 11.05 2.53 -11.24
N ASP A 87 12.27 2.26 -10.76
CA ASP A 87 13.27 3.31 -10.60
C ASP A 87 14.07 3.53 -11.91
N ASP A 88 15.01 4.46 -11.87
CA ASP A 88 15.79 4.83 -13.04
C ASP A 88 16.78 3.74 -13.49
N GLN A 89 16.94 2.69 -12.71
CA GLN A 89 17.77 1.52 -13.04
C GLN A 89 16.93 0.32 -13.47
N GLY A 90 15.63 0.52 -13.65
CA GLY A 90 14.72 -0.54 -14.07
C GLY A 90 14.32 -1.50 -12.97
N ARG A 91 14.64 -1.20 -11.73
CA ARG A 91 14.23 -2.04 -10.59
C ARG A 91 12.83 -1.65 -10.15
N VAL A 92 12.07 -2.65 -9.76
CA VAL A 92 10.67 -2.46 -9.34
C VAL A 92 10.58 -2.58 -7.82
N TRP A 93 9.94 -1.60 -7.21
CA TRP A 93 9.78 -1.52 -5.76
C TRP A 93 8.32 -1.48 -5.39
N LEU A 94 7.98 -2.17 -4.29
CA LEU A 94 6.69 -2.02 -3.65
C LEU A 94 6.92 -1.23 -2.36
N THR A 95 6.19 -0.13 -2.22
CA THR A 95 6.35 0.79 -1.08
C THR A 95 5.01 0.93 -0.36
N TYR A 96 5.03 0.84 0.95
CA TYR A 96 3.81 0.99 1.74
C TYR A 96 4.12 1.62 3.09
N ASN A 97 3.07 2.10 3.76
CA ASN A 97 3.20 2.71 5.07
C ASN A 97 3.41 1.63 6.14
N ASP A 98 4.43 1.81 6.96
CA ASP A 98 4.70 0.93 8.09
C ASP A 98 3.56 1.07 9.11
N PRO A 99 2.86 -0.02 9.46
CA PRO A 99 1.80 0.04 10.46
C PRO A 99 2.26 0.63 11.80
N GLU A 100 3.51 0.37 12.20
CA GLU A 100 4.05 0.92 13.45
C GLU A 100 4.18 2.44 13.39
N PHE A 101 4.53 2.98 12.23
CA PHE A 101 4.59 4.42 12.03
C PHE A 101 3.19 5.03 12.14
N LEU A 102 2.19 4.39 11.55
CA LEU A 102 0.81 4.86 11.62
C LEU A 102 0.30 4.81 13.06
N LYS A 103 0.66 3.76 13.78
CA LYS A 103 0.31 3.61 15.18
C LYS A 103 0.84 4.78 16.00
N GLU A 104 2.10 5.13 15.81
CA GLU A 104 2.73 6.23 16.54
C GLU A 104 2.18 7.58 16.13
N ARG A 105 1.97 7.77 14.83
CA ARG A 105 1.45 9.03 14.30
C ARG A 105 0.10 9.39 14.90
N HIS A 106 -0.77 8.40 15.05
CA HIS A 106 -2.16 8.61 15.47
C HIS A 106 -2.45 8.20 16.90
N GLY A 107 -1.49 7.55 17.58
CA GLY A 107 -1.72 7.05 18.92
C GLY A 107 -2.68 5.87 18.97
N VAL A 108 -2.53 4.94 18.01
CA VAL A 108 -3.41 3.78 17.93
C VAL A 108 -3.07 2.78 19.04
N PRO A 109 -4.08 2.27 19.79
CA PRO A 109 -3.83 1.25 20.80
C PRO A 109 -3.19 0.00 20.22
N GLU A 110 -2.29 -0.62 20.99
CA GLU A 110 -1.51 -1.78 20.57
C GLU A 110 -2.39 -2.95 20.14
N ASP A 111 -3.48 -3.18 20.83
CA ASP A 111 -4.38 -4.29 20.51
C ASP A 111 -5.17 -4.08 19.23
N LEU A 112 -5.28 -2.84 18.75
CA LEU A 112 -6.01 -2.54 17.53
C LEU A 112 -5.14 -2.52 16.28
N ILE A 113 -3.85 -2.20 16.41
CA ILE A 113 -2.98 -2.04 15.23
C ILE A 113 -2.86 -3.34 14.43
N LYS A 114 -3.03 -4.47 15.06
CA LYS A 114 -2.96 -5.78 14.39
C LYS A 114 -3.99 -5.92 13.27
N ASN A 115 -5.06 -5.13 13.32
CA ASN A 115 -6.10 -5.18 12.29
C ASN A 115 -5.58 -4.79 10.91
N ILE A 116 -4.50 -4.01 10.86
CA ILE A 116 -3.89 -3.60 9.59
C ILE A 116 -2.47 -4.14 9.42
N ALA A 117 -1.84 -4.58 10.49
CA ALA A 117 -0.44 -5.03 10.43
C ALA A 117 -0.24 -6.28 9.56
N GLY A 118 -1.27 -7.11 9.44
CA GLY A 118 -1.19 -8.33 8.63
C GLY A 118 -0.99 -8.09 7.14
N ALA A 119 -1.25 -6.88 6.66
CA ALA A 119 -1.06 -6.55 5.25
C ALA A 119 0.41 -6.63 4.83
N ALA A 120 1.35 -6.48 5.76
CA ALA A 120 2.78 -6.56 5.44
C ALA A 120 3.14 -7.91 4.82
N ALA A 121 2.54 -8.99 5.30
CA ALA A 121 2.79 -10.32 4.76
C ALA A 121 2.33 -10.46 3.32
N LEU A 122 1.23 -9.79 2.96
CA LEU A 122 0.72 -9.78 1.59
C LEU A 122 1.67 -9.03 0.66
N MET A 123 2.21 -7.91 1.13
CA MET A 123 3.17 -7.11 0.36
C MET A 123 4.41 -7.93 0.05
N GLU A 124 4.96 -8.60 1.07
CA GLU A 124 6.14 -9.43 0.90
C GLU A 124 5.90 -10.58 -0.07
N LYS A 125 4.73 -11.19 0.00
CA LYS A 125 4.38 -12.29 -0.87
C LYS A 125 4.23 -11.85 -2.32
N ALA A 126 3.72 -10.65 -2.54
CA ALA A 126 3.51 -10.13 -3.89
C ALA A 126 4.82 -9.95 -4.67
N VAL A 127 5.93 -9.69 -3.98
CA VAL A 127 7.22 -9.40 -4.62
C VAL A 127 8.16 -10.60 -4.71
N GLU A 128 7.83 -11.71 -4.04
CA GLU A 128 8.69 -12.90 -4.04
C GLU A 128 8.78 -13.52 -5.42
#